data_8cb3c873331605963d9bb7aee2d155a9
#
_entry.id   8cb3c873331605963d9bb7aee2d155a9
#
_cell.length_a   1.000
_cell.length_b   1.000
_cell.length_c   1.000
_cell.angle_alpha   90.00
_cell.angle_beta   90.00
_cell.angle_gamma   90.00
#
_symmetry.space_group_name_H-M   'P 1'
#
loop_
_entity.id
_entity.type
_entity.pdbx_description
1 polymer ?
#
loop_
_entity_poly.entity_id
_entity_poly.type
_entity_poly.pdbx_seq_one_letter_code
_entity_poly.pdbx_strand_id
1 'polypeptide(L)'
;MDIENNTDMSFICFGGEDWWYHNRAHIDMQLMRRFSRVGTALYVNSIVMRKLNIGDRKGFTEKLVRKTRSILRGLKQSGVGFWVYSPYTLPVQHISWARPFNEAILRYQIRRIMRKLQMRTPVMWVACPPACDAAIAMKRGKLVYQRTDRYEDDPHVDRETVLNYDRKLKANADMTVYVNQSLYEEETDQCKNAFFLDHGVDYEMFTSAENDRDVPAEMAGINKPIVGYFGVMADHKFDVEFVSKVADLLPEFSFVFIGRVSQESQEMFARKNIHILPKQPYERIPHFGKCFDVAVLPWRINKWTEAANPIKLKEYLALGKPIVSTPAFSELQSYLDIVCEATTPEDFAGCIKKAHSENNAELVRKRRERVAQSSWESKAELMLRTLFAGQESELKMITDALKRDGADGC
;
A
#
# COMPACT_ATOMS: atom_id res chain seq x y z
N MET A 1 -24.08 13.40 -17.47
CA MET A 1 -24.78 12.78 -16.34
C MET A 1 -24.22 13.46 -15.09
N ASP A 2 -24.92 14.53 -14.68
CA ASP A 2 -24.51 15.31 -13.51
C ASP A 2 -24.89 14.52 -12.26
N ILE A 3 -23.89 13.93 -11.63
CA ILE A 3 -24.05 13.36 -10.30
C ILE A 3 -24.04 14.56 -9.36
N GLU A 4 -25.20 15.09 -9.02
CA GLU A 4 -25.38 15.97 -7.86
C GLU A 4 -25.04 15.18 -6.58
N ASN A 5 -23.77 15.00 -6.30
CA ASN A 5 -23.30 14.63 -4.97
C ASN A 5 -23.42 15.89 -4.08
N ASN A 6 -24.62 16.14 -3.61
CA ASN A 6 -24.93 17.22 -2.66
C ASN A 6 -24.50 16.82 -1.23
N THR A 7 -23.26 16.36 -1.05
CA THR A 7 -22.68 16.08 0.26
C THR A 7 -21.63 17.12 0.57
N ASP A 8 -21.77 17.82 1.69
CA ASP A 8 -20.78 18.81 2.19
C ASP A 8 -19.43 18.16 2.57
N MET A 9 -19.34 16.81 2.54
CA MET A 9 -18.12 16.10 2.88
C MET A 9 -17.10 16.16 1.74
N SER A 10 -15.87 16.47 2.10
CA SER A 10 -14.76 16.47 1.15
C SER A 10 -13.45 16.04 1.79
N PHE A 11 -12.60 15.41 0.99
CA PHE A 11 -11.34 14.79 1.43
C PHE A 11 -10.21 15.20 0.51
N ILE A 12 -9.08 15.60 1.06
CA ILE A 12 -7.84 15.85 0.31
C ILE A 12 -6.76 14.96 0.90
N CYS A 13 -6.24 14.03 0.10
CA CYS A 13 -5.12 13.17 0.49
C CYS A 13 -3.83 13.66 -0.18
N PHE A 14 -2.82 14.02 0.61
CA PHE A 14 -1.44 14.12 0.15
C PHE A 14 -0.83 12.72 0.20
N GLY A 15 -0.90 12.02 -0.92
CA GLY A 15 -0.58 10.62 -1.03
C GLY A 15 0.90 10.31 -0.96
N GLY A 16 1.22 9.13 -0.42
CA GLY A 16 2.60 8.65 -0.33
C GLY A 16 3.21 8.31 -1.70
N GLU A 17 2.39 7.97 -2.69
CA GLU A 17 2.83 7.48 -4.00
C GLU A 17 2.10 8.20 -5.16
N ASP A 18 2.57 7.95 -6.40
CA ASP A 18 1.94 8.49 -7.61
C ASP A 18 0.87 7.51 -8.13
N TRP A 19 -0.41 7.93 -8.10
CA TRP A 19 -1.56 7.15 -8.53
C TRP A 19 -1.42 6.55 -9.94
N TRP A 20 -0.77 7.26 -10.85
CA TRP A 20 -0.69 6.84 -12.25
C TRP A 20 0.34 5.75 -12.52
N TYR A 21 1.31 5.57 -11.62
CA TYR A 21 2.47 4.71 -11.86
C TYR A 21 2.73 3.67 -10.78
N HIS A 22 2.10 3.81 -9.62
CA HIS A 22 2.26 2.85 -8.52
C HIS A 22 1.14 1.81 -8.46
N ASN A 23 1.40 0.79 -7.67
CA ASN A 23 0.41 -0.21 -7.32
C ASN A 23 -0.67 0.45 -6.44
N ARG A 24 -1.93 0.24 -6.80
CA ARG A 24 -3.08 0.84 -6.13
C ARG A 24 -3.45 0.17 -4.80
N ALA A 25 -2.64 -0.77 -4.30
CA ALA A 25 -2.85 -1.46 -3.02
C ALA A 25 -2.55 -0.60 -1.78
N HIS A 26 -1.96 0.60 -1.94
CA HIS A 26 -1.63 1.47 -0.82
C HIS A 26 -2.87 1.96 -0.08
N ILE A 27 -2.79 1.98 1.27
CA ILE A 27 -3.92 2.31 2.15
C ILE A 27 -4.54 3.68 1.84
N ASP A 28 -3.73 4.71 1.62
CA ASP A 28 -4.20 6.05 1.27
C ASP A 28 -5.00 6.07 -0.05
N MET A 29 -4.56 5.31 -1.05
CA MET A 29 -5.27 5.17 -2.33
C MET A 29 -6.58 4.40 -2.15
N GLN A 30 -6.56 3.33 -1.38
CA GLN A 30 -7.71 2.49 -1.13
C GLN A 30 -8.78 3.21 -0.29
N LEU A 31 -8.37 3.97 0.74
CA LEU A 31 -9.28 4.78 1.52
C LEU A 31 -9.91 5.90 0.70
N MET A 32 -9.11 6.63 -0.11
CA MET A 32 -9.65 7.71 -0.95
C MET A 32 -10.65 7.20 -2.00
N ARG A 33 -10.44 6.00 -2.54
CA ARG A 33 -11.41 5.34 -3.42
C ARG A 33 -12.75 5.12 -2.73
N ARG A 34 -12.76 4.70 -1.45
CA ARG A 34 -13.99 4.49 -0.66
C ARG A 34 -14.59 5.80 -0.17
N PHE A 35 -13.76 6.73 0.27
CA PHE A 35 -14.22 8.06 0.71
C PHE A 35 -14.88 8.86 -0.44
N SER A 36 -14.47 8.62 -1.69
CA SER A 36 -15.12 9.26 -2.85
C SER A 36 -16.58 8.82 -3.07
N ARG A 37 -17.03 7.77 -2.42
CA ARG A 37 -18.42 7.31 -2.44
C ARG A 37 -19.34 8.15 -1.54
N VAL A 38 -18.75 8.71 -0.46
CA VAL A 38 -19.50 9.52 0.51
C VAL A 38 -19.30 11.02 0.33
N GLY A 39 -18.35 11.46 -0.49
CA GLY A 39 -18.06 12.88 -0.72
C GLY A 39 -17.03 13.12 -1.80
N THR A 40 -16.71 14.40 -2.05
CA THR A 40 -15.70 14.75 -3.04
C THR A 40 -14.30 14.42 -2.52
N ALA A 41 -13.55 13.54 -3.19
CA ALA A 41 -12.19 13.18 -2.83
C ALA A 41 -11.17 13.65 -3.87
N LEU A 42 -10.05 14.23 -3.39
CA LEU A 42 -8.90 14.63 -4.17
C LEU A 42 -7.66 13.92 -3.67
N TYR A 43 -7.02 13.14 -4.53
CA TYR A 43 -5.71 12.55 -4.27
C TYR A 43 -4.61 13.41 -4.91
N VAL A 44 -3.73 13.94 -4.11
CA VAL A 44 -2.56 14.71 -4.52
C VAL A 44 -1.37 13.77 -4.57
N ASN A 45 -0.85 13.50 -5.76
CA ASN A 45 0.28 12.60 -5.96
C ASN A 45 1.52 13.04 -5.17
N SER A 46 2.34 12.08 -4.77
CA SER A 46 3.47 12.27 -3.87
C SER A 46 4.40 13.42 -4.27
N ILE A 47 4.84 14.13 -3.25
CA ILE A 47 5.89 15.14 -3.32
C ILE A 47 7.23 14.41 -3.11
N VAL A 48 8.26 14.78 -3.88
CA VAL A 48 9.57 14.12 -3.79
C VAL A 48 10.17 14.29 -2.40
N MET A 49 10.35 13.19 -1.68
CA MET A 49 10.98 13.13 -0.36
C MET A 49 12.44 12.66 -0.45
N ARG A 50 12.74 11.74 -1.35
CA ARG A 50 14.06 11.12 -1.50
C ARG A 50 15.05 12.06 -2.18
N LYS A 51 16.30 12.03 -1.71
CA LYS A 51 17.42 12.70 -2.38
C LYS A 51 17.56 12.15 -3.80
N LEU A 52 17.84 13.04 -4.76
CA LEU A 52 18.07 12.65 -6.13
C LEU A 52 19.43 11.93 -6.21
N ASN A 53 19.42 10.67 -6.58
CA ASN A 53 20.65 9.93 -6.88
C ASN A 53 21.08 10.25 -8.31
N ILE A 54 22.01 11.20 -8.48
CA ILE A 54 22.53 11.66 -9.76
C ILE A 54 23.41 10.57 -10.41
N GLY A 55 23.91 9.60 -9.63
CA GLY A 55 24.74 8.49 -10.13
C GLY A 55 23.98 7.51 -11.03
N ASP A 56 22.68 7.31 -10.81
CA ASP A 56 21.81 6.49 -11.66
C ASP A 56 21.11 7.34 -12.72
N ARG A 57 21.82 7.69 -13.79
CA ARG A 57 21.30 8.54 -14.88
C ARG A 57 20.05 7.96 -15.55
N LYS A 58 19.97 6.63 -15.75
CA LYS A 58 18.86 5.98 -16.44
C LYS A 58 17.60 5.99 -15.56
N GLY A 59 17.71 5.59 -14.32
CA GLY A 59 16.58 5.62 -13.36
C GLY A 59 16.12 7.05 -13.05
N PHE A 60 17.05 8.02 -13.05
CA PHE A 60 16.72 9.45 -12.89
C PHE A 60 15.88 9.98 -14.06
N THR A 61 16.29 9.73 -15.30
CA THR A 61 15.54 10.19 -16.49
C THR A 61 14.14 9.57 -16.55
N GLU A 62 14.00 8.29 -16.25
CA GLU A 62 12.68 7.62 -16.21
C GLU A 62 11.76 8.22 -15.14
N LYS A 63 12.29 8.50 -13.95
CA LYS A 63 11.52 9.14 -12.85
C LYS A 63 11.10 10.56 -13.26
N LEU A 64 12.00 11.33 -13.87
CA LEU A 64 11.71 12.69 -14.32
C LEU A 64 10.63 12.69 -15.41
N VAL A 65 10.75 11.83 -16.43
CA VAL A 65 9.75 11.69 -17.51
C VAL A 65 8.39 11.29 -16.95
N ARG A 66 8.35 10.33 -16.01
CA ARG A 66 7.09 9.92 -15.34
C ARG A 66 6.48 11.09 -14.57
N LYS A 67 7.29 11.83 -13.79
CA LYS A 67 6.79 12.97 -13.02
C LYS A 67 6.29 14.08 -13.92
N THR A 68 7.00 14.41 -14.99
CA THR A 68 6.55 15.41 -15.98
C THR A 68 5.25 15.00 -16.64
N ARG A 69 5.12 13.75 -17.07
CA ARG A 69 3.87 13.23 -17.64
C ARG A 69 2.72 13.26 -16.62
N SER A 70 3.00 12.98 -15.36
CA SER A 70 2.02 13.04 -14.28
C SER A 70 1.54 14.49 -14.05
N ILE A 71 2.45 15.46 -14.06
CA ILE A 71 2.13 16.90 -13.92
C ILE A 71 1.32 17.40 -15.12
N LEU A 72 1.68 17.01 -16.34
CA LEU A 72 0.99 17.43 -17.57
C LEU A 72 -0.47 16.89 -17.65
N ARG A 73 -0.82 15.85 -16.90
CA ARG A 73 -2.21 15.39 -16.78
C ARG A 73 -3.11 16.40 -16.07
N GLY A 74 -2.53 17.31 -15.28
CA GLY A 74 -3.27 18.30 -14.50
C GLY A 74 -4.22 17.67 -13.49
N LEU A 75 -5.37 18.33 -13.26
CA LEU A 75 -6.46 17.78 -12.47
C LEU A 75 -7.30 16.85 -13.36
N LYS A 76 -7.29 15.55 -13.05
CA LYS A 76 -8.00 14.53 -13.82
C LYS A 76 -8.79 13.61 -12.89
N GLN A 77 -9.99 13.23 -13.32
CA GLN A 77 -10.77 12.22 -12.62
C GLN A 77 -10.16 10.83 -12.84
N SER A 78 -10.04 10.06 -11.77
CA SER A 78 -9.65 8.66 -11.85
C SER A 78 -10.77 7.81 -12.45
N GLY A 79 -10.45 6.66 -13.02
CA GLY A 79 -11.47 5.71 -13.47
C GLY A 79 -12.33 5.10 -12.35
N VAL A 80 -12.07 5.45 -11.08
CA VAL A 80 -12.76 4.93 -9.89
C VAL A 80 -13.40 6.01 -9.02
N GLY A 81 -13.72 7.17 -9.61
CA GLY A 81 -14.65 8.15 -9.04
C GLY A 81 -14.02 9.36 -8.33
N PHE A 82 -12.74 9.36 -7.97
CA PHE A 82 -12.11 10.51 -7.31
C PHE A 82 -11.19 11.33 -8.22
N TRP A 83 -10.83 12.53 -7.79
CA TRP A 83 -9.93 13.43 -8.52
C TRP A 83 -8.47 13.14 -8.16
N VAL A 84 -7.59 13.22 -9.15
CA VAL A 84 -6.14 13.07 -8.99
C VAL A 84 -5.44 14.31 -9.51
N TYR A 85 -4.49 14.80 -8.74
CA TYR A 85 -3.67 15.95 -9.12
C TYR A 85 -2.18 15.69 -8.82
N SER A 86 -1.32 16.03 -9.76
CA SER A 86 0.14 15.97 -9.57
C SER A 86 0.68 17.39 -9.38
N PRO A 87 1.11 17.75 -8.17
CA PRO A 87 1.60 19.09 -7.91
C PRO A 87 2.94 19.32 -8.60
N TYR A 88 3.12 20.53 -9.09
CA TYR A 88 4.43 21.03 -9.45
C TYR A 88 5.12 21.58 -8.21
N THR A 89 6.32 21.09 -7.94
CA THR A 89 7.23 21.60 -6.90
C THR A 89 8.64 21.62 -7.45
N LEU A 90 9.46 22.55 -7.03
CA LEU A 90 10.86 22.59 -7.41
C LEU A 90 11.60 21.41 -6.75
N PRO A 91 12.52 20.73 -7.43
CA PRO A 91 13.26 19.57 -6.89
C PRO A 91 14.38 19.98 -5.92
N VAL A 92 14.10 20.97 -5.06
CA VAL A 92 15.06 21.61 -4.13
C VAL A 92 14.59 21.49 -2.67
N GLN A 93 13.85 20.45 -2.36
CA GLN A 93 13.31 20.19 -1.01
C GLN A 93 14.41 20.05 0.07
N HIS A 94 15.61 19.61 -0.33
CA HIS A 94 16.78 19.51 0.54
C HIS A 94 17.40 20.89 0.88
N ILE A 95 16.99 21.96 0.18
CA ILE A 95 17.49 23.31 0.38
C ILE A 95 16.54 24.07 1.31
N SER A 96 16.99 24.41 2.51
CA SER A 96 16.14 24.97 3.57
C SER A 96 15.43 26.26 3.17
N TRP A 97 16.09 27.18 2.47
CA TRP A 97 15.50 28.45 2.05
C TRP A 97 14.46 28.30 0.92
N ALA A 98 14.50 27.22 0.14
CA ALA A 98 13.55 26.96 -0.94
C ALA A 98 12.25 26.26 -0.48
N ARG A 99 12.26 25.68 0.71
CA ARG A 99 11.08 25.01 1.30
C ARG A 99 9.85 25.90 1.42
N PRO A 100 9.95 27.14 2.00
CA PRO A 100 8.80 28.02 2.10
C PRO A 100 8.20 28.39 0.74
N PHE A 101 9.05 28.51 -0.29
CA PHE A 101 8.60 28.81 -1.65
C PHE A 101 7.82 27.62 -2.26
N ASN A 102 8.35 26.41 -2.14
CA ASN A 102 7.65 25.19 -2.59
C ASN A 102 6.32 25.01 -1.86
N GLU A 103 6.29 25.29 -0.57
CA GLU A 103 5.08 25.27 0.25
C GLU A 103 4.04 26.29 -0.24
N ALA A 104 4.45 27.52 -0.51
CA ALA A 104 3.57 28.56 -1.05
C ALA A 104 2.99 28.17 -2.40
N ILE A 105 3.80 27.62 -3.31
CA ILE A 105 3.37 27.09 -4.62
C ILE A 105 2.36 25.96 -4.44
N LEU A 106 2.63 24.99 -3.57
CA LEU A 106 1.74 23.87 -3.29
C LEU A 106 0.40 24.36 -2.75
N ARG A 107 0.42 25.23 -1.73
CA ARG A 107 -0.81 25.84 -1.16
C ARG A 107 -1.63 26.59 -2.20
N TYR A 108 -0.99 27.37 -3.06
CA TYR A 108 -1.67 28.09 -4.13
C TYR A 108 -2.38 27.11 -5.08
N GLN A 109 -1.69 26.08 -5.55
CA GLN A 109 -2.23 25.07 -6.45
C GLN A 109 -3.45 24.35 -5.82
N ILE A 110 -3.29 23.87 -4.58
CA ILE A 110 -4.36 23.12 -3.89
C ILE A 110 -5.56 24.03 -3.61
N ARG A 111 -5.36 25.27 -3.14
CA ARG A 111 -6.45 26.25 -2.93
C ARG A 111 -7.24 26.55 -4.22
N ARG A 112 -6.54 26.60 -5.37
CA ARG A 112 -7.21 26.75 -6.67
C ARG A 112 -8.10 25.55 -7.00
N ILE A 113 -7.62 24.34 -6.73
CA ILE A 113 -8.38 23.10 -6.95
C ILE A 113 -9.54 23.01 -5.95
N MET A 114 -9.34 23.32 -4.67
CA MET A 114 -10.41 23.36 -3.68
C MET A 114 -11.56 24.26 -4.12
N ARG A 115 -11.24 25.46 -4.65
CA ARG A 115 -12.28 26.37 -5.20
C ARG A 115 -13.00 25.78 -6.40
N LYS A 116 -12.25 25.11 -7.32
CA LYS A 116 -12.83 24.46 -8.50
C LYS A 116 -13.76 23.30 -8.14
N LEU A 117 -13.40 22.53 -7.12
CA LEU A 117 -14.17 21.36 -6.64
C LEU A 117 -15.13 21.70 -5.50
N GLN A 118 -15.30 22.98 -5.16
CA GLN A 118 -16.20 23.49 -4.10
C GLN A 118 -15.92 22.92 -2.70
N MET A 119 -14.68 22.49 -2.43
CA MET A 119 -14.25 21.95 -1.14
C MET A 119 -14.03 23.08 -0.13
N ARG A 120 -14.93 23.26 0.84
CA ARG A 120 -14.87 24.36 1.81
C ARG A 120 -13.99 24.05 3.02
N THR A 121 -14.22 22.91 3.65
CA THR A 121 -13.54 22.44 4.87
C THR A 121 -13.22 20.95 4.77
N PRO A 122 -12.31 20.54 3.86
CA PRO A 122 -12.03 19.13 3.66
C PRO A 122 -11.34 18.51 4.87
N VAL A 123 -11.52 17.21 5.06
CA VAL A 123 -10.59 16.40 5.84
C VAL A 123 -9.28 16.32 5.06
N MET A 124 -8.19 16.81 5.66
CA MET A 124 -6.85 16.71 5.09
C MET A 124 -6.17 15.46 5.60
N TRP A 125 -5.87 14.55 4.71
CA TRP A 125 -5.16 13.30 4.97
C TRP A 125 -3.72 13.41 4.48
N VAL A 126 -2.74 13.27 5.35
CA VAL A 126 -1.32 13.40 5.00
C VAL A 126 -0.63 12.06 5.15
N ALA A 127 -0.35 11.39 4.03
CA ALA A 127 0.48 10.19 3.94
C ALA A 127 1.91 10.51 3.41
N CYS A 128 2.12 11.75 2.93
CA CYS A 128 3.39 12.24 2.40
C CYS A 128 3.94 13.35 3.33
N PRO A 129 4.92 13.07 4.20
CA PRO A 129 5.44 14.04 5.17
C PRO A 129 5.85 15.40 4.59
N PRO A 130 6.44 15.53 3.40
CA PRO A 130 6.74 16.82 2.77
C PRO A 130 5.54 17.76 2.54
N ALA A 131 4.31 17.28 2.63
CA ALA A 131 3.11 18.11 2.57
C ALA A 131 2.74 18.76 3.92
N CYS A 132 3.48 18.48 4.99
CA CYS A 132 3.24 18.88 6.37
C CYS A 132 2.85 20.35 6.50
N ASP A 133 3.77 21.25 6.16
CA ASP A 133 3.60 22.69 6.39
C ASP A 133 2.43 23.26 5.54
N ALA A 134 2.24 22.74 4.32
CA ALA A 134 1.11 23.13 3.48
C ALA A 134 -0.23 22.66 4.07
N ALA A 135 -0.33 21.42 4.52
CA ALA A 135 -1.54 20.85 5.09
C ALA A 135 -1.93 21.57 6.41
N ILE A 136 -0.95 21.87 7.28
CA ILE A 136 -1.17 22.57 8.53
C ILE A 136 -1.69 24.00 8.29
N ALA A 137 -1.14 24.71 7.30
CA ALA A 137 -1.46 26.11 7.03
C ALA A 137 -2.74 26.34 6.21
N MET A 138 -3.41 25.28 5.75
CA MET A 138 -4.62 25.38 4.93
C MET A 138 -5.90 25.29 5.77
N LYS A 139 -6.98 25.97 5.30
CA LYS A 139 -8.33 25.83 5.90
C LYS A 139 -8.82 24.39 5.71
N ARG A 140 -9.23 23.76 6.79
CA ARG A 140 -9.67 22.36 6.83
C ARG A 140 -10.70 22.10 7.93
N GLY A 141 -11.42 20.99 7.81
CA GLY A 141 -12.26 20.47 8.88
C GLY A 141 -11.43 19.70 9.92
N LYS A 142 -10.69 18.68 9.44
CA LYS A 142 -9.80 17.88 10.28
C LYS A 142 -8.46 17.63 9.56
N LEU A 143 -7.41 17.41 10.33
CA LEU A 143 -6.09 16.96 9.85
C LEU A 143 -5.82 15.54 10.35
N VAL A 144 -5.63 14.63 9.43
CA VAL A 144 -5.24 13.24 9.72
C VAL A 144 -3.81 13.03 9.21
N TYR A 145 -2.95 12.51 10.06
CA TYR A 145 -1.61 12.07 9.68
C TYR A 145 -1.58 10.55 9.58
N GLN A 146 -1.19 10.01 8.44
CA GLN A 146 -0.99 8.58 8.24
C GLN A 146 0.48 8.23 8.40
N ARG A 147 0.81 7.52 9.46
CA ARG A 147 2.15 7.02 9.78
C ARG A 147 2.24 5.56 9.33
N THR A 148 2.70 5.33 8.09
CA THR A 148 2.75 3.98 7.49
C THR A 148 4.03 3.24 7.86
N ASP A 149 5.18 3.92 7.74
CA ASP A 149 6.52 3.35 7.90
C ASP A 149 7.44 4.31 8.65
N ARG A 150 8.59 3.82 9.10
CA ARG A 150 9.71 4.64 9.61
C ARG A 150 10.43 5.33 8.46
N TYR A 151 9.80 6.34 7.86
CA TYR A 151 10.36 7.05 6.70
C TYR A 151 11.73 7.67 6.97
N GLU A 152 12.04 8.03 8.21
CA GLU A 152 13.33 8.55 8.64
C GLU A 152 14.47 7.55 8.55
N ASP A 153 14.17 6.25 8.53
CA ASP A 153 15.14 5.17 8.41
C ASP A 153 15.38 4.72 6.95
N ASP A 154 14.68 5.32 5.97
CA ASP A 154 15.00 5.13 4.55
C ASP A 154 16.37 5.78 4.25
N PRO A 155 17.38 5.03 3.76
CA PRO A 155 18.72 5.55 3.50
C PRO A 155 18.77 6.66 2.45
N HIS A 156 17.70 6.85 1.67
CA HIS A 156 17.62 7.83 0.59
C HIS A 156 16.96 9.15 1.00
N VAL A 157 16.55 9.31 2.27
CA VAL A 157 15.94 10.56 2.75
C VAL A 157 16.93 11.39 3.60
N ASP A 158 16.55 12.60 3.90
CA ASP A 158 17.19 13.39 4.95
C ASP A 158 16.48 13.15 6.27
N ARG A 159 17.12 12.35 7.14
CA ARG A 159 16.55 11.86 8.40
C ARG A 159 15.99 12.99 9.27
N GLU A 160 16.78 14.04 9.49
CA GLU A 160 16.38 15.14 10.37
C GLU A 160 15.18 15.93 9.79
N THR A 161 15.15 16.10 8.47
CA THR A 161 14.01 16.74 7.81
C THR A 161 12.74 15.94 7.98
N VAL A 162 12.82 14.61 7.80
CA VAL A 162 11.65 13.73 7.92
C VAL A 162 11.16 13.66 9.36
N LEU A 163 12.07 13.53 10.33
CA LEU A 163 11.72 13.59 11.76
C LEU A 163 11.05 14.91 12.16
N ASN A 164 11.50 16.03 11.58
CA ASN A 164 10.86 17.32 11.85
C ASN A 164 9.43 17.38 11.30
N TYR A 165 9.19 16.86 10.10
CA TYR A 165 7.83 16.74 9.56
C TYR A 165 6.94 15.82 10.40
N ASP A 166 7.47 14.66 10.81
CA ASP A 166 6.76 13.71 11.65
C ASP A 166 6.32 14.34 12.97
N ARG A 167 7.26 14.97 13.71
CA ARG A 167 6.95 15.68 14.97
C ARG A 167 5.89 16.76 14.78
N LYS A 168 6.01 17.58 13.72
CA LYS A 168 5.03 18.63 13.43
C LYS A 168 3.66 18.05 13.12
N LEU A 169 3.59 16.96 12.32
CA LEU A 169 2.33 16.32 11.98
C LEU A 169 1.67 15.71 13.21
N LYS A 170 2.40 14.95 14.04
CA LYS A 170 1.89 14.42 15.31
C LYS A 170 1.35 15.49 16.25
N ALA A 171 2.06 16.61 16.37
CA ALA A 171 1.67 17.73 17.23
C ALA A 171 0.42 18.48 16.72
N ASN A 172 0.16 18.52 15.42
CA ASN A 172 -0.91 19.33 14.82
C ASN A 172 -2.09 18.51 14.30
N ALA A 173 -1.92 17.22 14.02
CA ALA A 173 -2.99 16.37 13.56
C ALA A 173 -4.07 16.20 14.65
N ASP A 174 -5.33 16.17 14.21
CA ASP A 174 -6.46 15.81 15.05
C ASP A 174 -6.48 14.31 15.35
N MET A 175 -5.86 13.53 14.43
CA MET A 175 -5.67 12.08 14.57
C MET A 175 -4.41 11.65 13.81
N THR A 176 -3.60 10.79 14.43
CA THR A 176 -2.51 10.08 13.76
C THR A 176 -2.90 8.62 13.57
N VAL A 177 -2.96 8.17 12.32
CA VAL A 177 -3.33 6.81 11.95
C VAL A 177 -2.07 5.99 11.71
N TYR A 178 -1.88 4.98 12.51
CA TYR A 178 -0.77 4.02 12.41
C TYR A 178 -1.23 2.76 11.67
N VAL A 179 -0.39 2.29 10.77
CA VAL A 179 -0.66 1.07 9.99
C VAL A 179 0.10 -0.14 10.55
N ASN A 180 1.12 0.12 11.35
CA ASN A 180 1.93 -0.87 12.01
C ASN A 180 1.72 -0.84 13.51
N GLN A 181 1.52 -2.01 14.14
CA GLN A 181 1.23 -2.15 15.56
C GLN A 181 2.40 -1.69 16.44
N SER A 182 3.63 -2.05 16.10
CA SER A 182 4.79 -1.66 16.91
C SER A 182 5.04 -0.16 16.90
N LEU A 183 4.84 0.52 15.75
CA LEU A 183 4.89 1.98 15.68
C LEU A 183 3.78 2.64 16.50
N TYR A 184 2.58 2.08 16.47
CA TYR A 184 1.46 2.55 17.27
C TYR A 184 1.79 2.49 18.77
N GLU A 185 2.30 1.35 19.25
CA GLU A 185 2.67 1.14 20.65
C GLU A 185 3.81 2.05 21.09
N GLU A 186 4.81 2.27 20.24
CA GLU A 186 5.97 3.09 20.56
C GLU A 186 5.70 4.60 20.54
N GLU A 187 4.75 5.06 19.70
CA GLU A 187 4.58 6.48 19.38
C GLU A 187 3.25 7.08 19.84
N THR A 188 2.35 6.28 20.43
CA THR A 188 0.99 6.72 20.80
C THR A 188 0.99 7.95 21.72
N ASP A 189 1.94 8.05 22.66
CA ASP A 189 2.07 9.17 23.61
C ASP A 189 2.56 10.48 22.95
N GLN A 190 3.04 10.39 21.70
CA GLN A 190 3.51 11.56 20.95
C GLN A 190 2.39 12.28 20.20
N CYS A 191 1.18 11.74 20.23
CA CYS A 191 0.05 12.17 19.43
C CYS A 191 -1.11 12.68 20.30
N LYS A 192 -1.90 13.62 19.79
CA LYS A 192 -3.14 14.05 20.44
C LYS A 192 -4.17 12.92 20.50
N ASN A 193 -4.25 12.16 19.41
CA ASN A 193 -5.16 11.02 19.25
C ASN A 193 -4.50 10.04 18.29
N ALA A 194 -4.05 8.90 18.78
CA ALA A 194 -3.47 7.84 18.00
C ALA A 194 -4.54 6.78 17.67
N PHE A 195 -4.57 6.33 16.44
CA PHE A 195 -5.51 5.34 15.97
C PHE A 195 -4.79 4.24 15.17
N PHE A 196 -4.96 2.98 15.55
CA PHE A 196 -4.43 1.86 14.81
C PHE A 196 -5.41 1.43 13.72
N LEU A 197 -4.98 1.48 12.46
CA LEU A 197 -5.72 1.00 11.30
C LEU A 197 -4.80 0.14 10.45
N ASP A 198 -4.83 -1.13 10.64
CA ASP A 198 -4.04 -2.06 9.86
C ASP A 198 -4.52 -2.11 8.38
N HIS A 199 -3.71 -2.71 7.49
CA HIS A 199 -4.06 -2.84 6.07
C HIS A 199 -5.35 -3.64 5.85
N GLY A 200 -6.18 -3.15 4.94
CA GLY A 200 -7.27 -3.92 4.35
C GLY A 200 -6.80 -4.80 3.19
N VAL A 201 -7.69 -5.59 2.66
CA VAL A 201 -7.54 -6.39 1.44
C VAL A 201 -8.75 -6.20 0.53
N ASP A 202 -8.56 -6.22 -0.80
CA ASP A 202 -9.68 -6.29 -1.75
C ASP A 202 -10.23 -7.73 -1.76
N TYR A 203 -10.93 -8.09 -0.65
CA TYR A 203 -11.31 -9.47 -0.34
C TYR A 203 -12.08 -10.12 -1.49
N GLU A 204 -13.09 -9.45 -2.02
CA GLU A 204 -13.90 -9.96 -3.14
C GLU A 204 -13.08 -10.19 -4.40
N MET A 205 -12.21 -9.23 -4.76
CA MET A 205 -11.36 -9.33 -5.93
C MET A 205 -10.40 -10.55 -5.84
N PHE A 206 -9.86 -10.81 -4.65
CA PHE A 206 -8.95 -11.95 -4.47
C PHE A 206 -9.70 -13.28 -4.37
N THR A 207 -10.82 -13.34 -3.67
CA THR A 207 -11.59 -14.59 -3.53
C THR A 207 -12.29 -15.00 -4.81
N SER A 208 -12.83 -14.05 -5.60
CA SER A 208 -13.53 -14.34 -6.85
C SER A 208 -12.60 -14.85 -7.96
N ALA A 209 -11.31 -14.54 -7.90
CA ALA A 209 -10.35 -15.02 -8.90
C ALA A 209 -10.27 -16.55 -9.02
N GLU A 210 -10.65 -17.29 -7.97
CA GLU A 210 -10.67 -18.76 -8.02
C GLU A 210 -11.79 -19.30 -8.92
N ASN A 211 -12.90 -18.57 -9.05
CA ASN A 211 -14.02 -18.96 -9.92
C ASN A 211 -13.72 -18.72 -11.40
N ASP A 212 -12.73 -17.91 -11.70
CA ASP A 212 -12.27 -17.70 -13.07
C ASP A 212 -11.42 -18.89 -13.52
N ARG A 213 -11.71 -19.45 -14.68
CA ARG A 213 -10.96 -20.57 -15.26
C ARG A 213 -9.72 -20.14 -16.03
N ASP A 214 -9.62 -18.85 -16.36
CA ASP A 214 -8.52 -18.33 -17.16
C ASP A 214 -7.22 -18.30 -16.37
N VAL A 215 -6.22 -19.01 -16.90
CA VAL A 215 -4.84 -18.97 -16.41
C VAL A 215 -4.08 -17.94 -17.23
N PRO A 216 -3.34 -17.00 -16.60
CA PRO A 216 -2.52 -16.06 -17.36
C PRO A 216 -1.55 -16.77 -18.31
N ALA A 217 -1.45 -16.29 -19.55
CA ALA A 217 -0.58 -16.88 -20.57
C ALA A 217 0.88 -16.97 -20.11
N GLU A 218 1.31 -16.03 -19.29
CA GLU A 218 2.66 -15.97 -18.69
C GLU A 218 2.92 -17.14 -17.71
N MET A 219 1.86 -17.76 -17.19
CA MET A 219 1.93 -18.96 -16.32
C MET A 219 1.85 -20.28 -17.11
N ALA A 220 1.49 -20.20 -18.39
CA ALA A 220 1.37 -21.39 -19.23
C ALA A 220 2.75 -22.06 -19.40
N GLY A 221 2.79 -23.38 -19.20
CA GLY A 221 4.03 -24.17 -19.33
C GLY A 221 4.92 -24.17 -18.07
N ILE A 222 4.55 -23.48 -16.99
CA ILE A 222 5.24 -23.61 -15.71
C ILE A 222 4.71 -24.85 -14.98
N ASN A 223 5.62 -25.76 -14.65
CA ASN A 223 5.27 -27.01 -13.99
C ASN A 223 4.79 -26.78 -12.55
N LYS A 224 3.79 -27.54 -12.13
CA LYS A 224 3.37 -27.62 -10.73
C LYS A 224 4.22 -28.64 -9.95
N PRO A 225 4.36 -28.49 -8.61
CA PRO A 225 3.73 -27.43 -7.79
C PRO A 225 4.46 -26.10 -7.88
N ILE A 226 3.72 -24.99 -7.72
CA ILE A 226 4.23 -23.62 -7.84
C ILE A 226 4.35 -22.95 -6.48
N VAL A 227 5.55 -22.50 -6.15
CA VAL A 227 5.84 -21.59 -5.03
C VAL A 227 5.88 -20.18 -5.56
N GLY A 228 5.01 -19.29 -5.07
CA GLY A 228 4.81 -17.98 -5.67
C GLY A 228 5.01 -16.79 -4.75
N TYR A 229 5.49 -15.69 -5.35
CA TYR A 229 5.55 -14.38 -4.72
C TYR A 229 5.20 -13.29 -5.74
N PHE A 230 4.46 -12.30 -5.35
CA PHE A 230 4.25 -11.09 -6.15
C PHE A 230 4.63 -9.82 -5.37
N GLY A 231 5.32 -8.91 -6.03
CA GLY A 231 5.74 -7.63 -5.46
C GLY A 231 7.13 -7.19 -5.87
N VAL A 232 7.61 -6.12 -5.25
CA VAL A 232 8.98 -5.64 -5.49
C VAL A 232 9.95 -6.50 -4.66
N MET A 233 10.94 -7.06 -5.33
CA MET A 233 12.05 -7.80 -4.73
C MET A 233 13.23 -6.84 -4.51
N ALA A 234 13.08 -5.94 -3.53
CA ALA A 234 14.11 -4.98 -3.16
C ALA A 234 15.16 -5.63 -2.26
N ASP A 235 16.44 -5.39 -2.52
CA ASP A 235 17.58 -6.07 -1.88
C ASP A 235 17.64 -5.90 -0.36
N HIS A 236 17.14 -4.77 0.17
CA HIS A 236 17.06 -4.52 1.62
C HIS A 236 15.92 -5.29 2.31
N LYS A 237 15.00 -5.87 1.55
CA LYS A 237 13.77 -6.50 2.03
C LYS A 237 13.66 -7.98 1.64
N PHE A 238 13.83 -8.29 0.36
CA PHE A 238 13.68 -9.63 -0.19
C PHE A 238 15.02 -10.37 -0.17
N ASP A 239 15.07 -11.55 0.43
CA ASP A 239 16.32 -12.33 0.54
C ASP A 239 16.48 -13.28 -0.65
N VAL A 240 17.13 -12.77 -1.69
CA VAL A 240 17.38 -13.50 -2.94
C VAL A 240 18.28 -14.72 -2.73
N GLU A 241 19.32 -14.58 -1.89
CA GLU A 241 20.23 -15.67 -1.60
C GLU A 241 19.53 -16.82 -0.85
N PHE A 242 18.75 -16.45 0.17
CA PHE A 242 17.96 -17.40 0.95
C PHE A 242 17.01 -18.19 0.05
N VAL A 243 16.21 -17.48 -0.77
CA VAL A 243 15.25 -18.11 -1.70
C VAL A 243 15.94 -19.00 -2.73
N SER A 244 17.10 -18.57 -3.21
CA SER A 244 17.87 -19.35 -4.17
C SER A 244 18.33 -20.69 -3.59
N LYS A 245 18.77 -20.71 -2.32
CA LYS A 245 19.10 -21.95 -1.59
C LYS A 245 17.86 -22.82 -1.38
N VAL A 246 16.71 -22.21 -1.04
CA VAL A 246 15.43 -22.94 -0.93
C VAL A 246 15.04 -23.60 -2.27
N ALA A 247 15.21 -22.90 -3.39
CA ALA A 247 14.92 -23.43 -4.71
C ALA A 247 15.87 -24.59 -5.10
N ASP A 248 17.13 -24.53 -4.70
CA ASP A 248 18.10 -25.62 -4.89
C ASP A 248 17.71 -26.88 -4.08
N LEU A 249 17.07 -26.73 -2.92
CA LEU A 249 16.57 -27.83 -2.06
C LEU A 249 15.24 -28.43 -2.58
N LEU A 250 14.54 -27.73 -3.49
CA LEU A 250 13.22 -28.09 -4.01
C LEU A 250 13.19 -28.12 -5.56
N PRO A 251 14.03 -28.95 -6.21
CA PRO A 251 14.11 -28.97 -7.67
C PRO A 251 12.81 -29.42 -8.36
N GLU A 252 11.92 -30.10 -7.65
CA GLU A 252 10.60 -30.52 -8.11
C GLU A 252 9.55 -29.42 -8.09
N PHE A 253 9.80 -28.28 -7.39
CA PHE A 253 8.91 -27.12 -7.35
C PHE A 253 9.36 -26.06 -8.34
N SER A 254 8.40 -25.38 -8.98
CA SER A 254 8.65 -24.16 -9.74
C SER A 254 8.46 -22.93 -8.87
N PHE A 255 9.47 -22.05 -8.82
CA PHE A 255 9.40 -20.79 -8.11
C PHE A 255 9.04 -19.67 -9.07
N VAL A 256 7.93 -18.97 -8.82
CA VAL A 256 7.42 -17.90 -9.68
C VAL A 256 7.41 -16.59 -8.92
N PHE A 257 8.23 -15.65 -9.37
CA PHE A 257 8.38 -14.33 -8.78
C PHE A 257 7.87 -13.24 -9.74
N ILE A 258 6.83 -12.51 -9.36
CA ILE A 258 6.14 -11.54 -10.21
C ILE A 258 6.43 -10.13 -9.71
N GLY A 259 7.18 -9.35 -10.49
CA GLY A 259 7.49 -7.97 -10.08
C GLY A 259 8.81 -7.45 -10.60
N ARG A 260 9.30 -6.40 -9.93
CA ARG A 260 10.62 -5.81 -10.24
C ARG A 260 11.69 -6.44 -9.36
N VAL A 261 12.80 -6.78 -9.98
CA VAL A 261 14.02 -7.28 -9.36
C VAL A 261 15.19 -6.41 -9.85
N SER A 262 16.21 -6.21 -9.04
CA SER A 262 17.46 -5.57 -9.48
C SER A 262 18.21 -6.47 -10.48
N GLN A 263 19.06 -5.87 -11.33
CA GLN A 263 19.83 -6.65 -12.29
C GLN A 263 20.78 -7.62 -11.59
N GLU A 264 21.42 -7.20 -10.51
CA GLU A 264 22.30 -8.04 -9.67
C GLU A 264 21.54 -9.25 -9.09
N SER A 265 20.36 -9.00 -8.49
CA SER A 265 19.51 -10.06 -7.96
C SER A 265 18.99 -11.01 -9.04
N GLN A 266 18.81 -10.52 -10.28
CA GLN A 266 18.35 -11.35 -11.38
C GLN A 266 19.37 -12.43 -11.77
N GLU A 267 20.67 -12.12 -11.69
CA GLU A 267 21.73 -13.10 -11.91
C GLU A 267 21.76 -14.19 -10.83
N MET A 268 21.46 -13.84 -9.57
CA MET A 268 21.35 -14.79 -8.47
C MET A 268 20.17 -15.75 -8.63
N PHE A 269 19.13 -15.37 -9.36
CA PHE A 269 17.97 -16.23 -9.69
C PHE A 269 18.19 -17.15 -10.89
N ALA A 270 19.36 -17.22 -11.48
CA ALA A 270 19.65 -18.04 -12.67
C ALA A 270 19.60 -19.56 -12.37
N ARG A 271 18.39 -20.07 -12.12
CA ARG A 271 18.10 -21.49 -11.86
C ARG A 271 16.96 -21.98 -12.78
N LYS A 272 17.00 -23.25 -13.14
CA LYS A 272 16.02 -23.83 -14.09
C LYS A 272 14.58 -23.81 -13.57
N ASN A 273 14.41 -23.89 -12.25
CA ASN A 273 13.11 -23.91 -11.59
C ASN A 273 12.68 -22.55 -11.04
N ILE A 274 13.41 -21.45 -11.34
CA ILE A 274 13.01 -20.08 -10.98
C ILE A 274 12.56 -19.33 -12.23
N HIS A 275 11.36 -18.76 -12.16
CA HIS A 275 10.72 -17.99 -13.21
C HIS A 275 10.43 -16.57 -12.73
N ILE A 276 11.04 -15.57 -13.36
CA ILE A 276 10.80 -14.16 -13.05
C ILE A 276 9.86 -13.59 -14.09
N LEU A 277 8.66 -13.18 -13.65
CA LEU A 277 7.66 -12.55 -14.49
C LEU A 277 7.66 -11.02 -14.26
N PRO A 278 7.39 -10.23 -15.32
CA PRO A 278 7.35 -8.78 -15.19
C PRO A 278 6.24 -8.32 -14.25
N LYS A 279 6.39 -7.08 -13.74
CA LYS A 279 5.36 -6.41 -12.93
C LYS A 279 4.01 -6.44 -13.66
N GLN A 280 2.97 -6.88 -12.95
CA GLN A 280 1.59 -6.92 -13.43
C GLN A 280 0.76 -5.76 -12.83
N PRO A 281 -0.33 -5.32 -13.51
CA PRO A 281 -1.35 -4.48 -12.92
C PRO A 281 -1.96 -5.14 -11.68
N TYR A 282 -2.37 -4.34 -10.69
CA TYR A 282 -2.91 -4.86 -9.43
C TYR A 282 -4.13 -5.76 -9.63
N GLU A 283 -4.99 -5.37 -10.54
CA GLU A 283 -6.22 -6.07 -10.88
C GLU A 283 -5.98 -7.46 -11.49
N ARG A 284 -4.79 -7.70 -12.06
CA ARG A 284 -4.39 -9.03 -12.59
C ARG A 284 -3.73 -9.93 -11.55
N ILE A 285 -3.26 -9.37 -10.43
CA ILE A 285 -2.51 -10.12 -9.42
C ILE A 285 -3.28 -11.33 -8.86
N PRO A 286 -4.60 -11.24 -8.57
CA PRO A 286 -5.35 -12.41 -8.10
C PRO A 286 -5.32 -13.61 -9.08
N HIS A 287 -5.35 -13.36 -10.39
CA HIS A 287 -5.31 -14.41 -11.42
C HIS A 287 -3.95 -15.15 -11.47
N PHE A 288 -2.87 -14.44 -11.14
CA PHE A 288 -1.55 -15.06 -10.97
C PHE A 288 -1.46 -15.81 -9.65
N GLY A 289 -1.87 -15.15 -8.56
CA GLY A 289 -1.80 -15.70 -7.22
C GLY A 289 -2.63 -16.98 -7.04
N LYS A 290 -3.78 -17.11 -7.73
CA LYS A 290 -4.56 -18.35 -7.71
C LYS A 290 -3.79 -19.58 -8.24
N CYS A 291 -2.81 -19.34 -9.13
CA CYS A 291 -1.98 -20.42 -9.69
C CYS A 291 -0.93 -20.95 -8.71
N PHE A 292 -0.64 -20.25 -7.63
CA PHE A 292 0.32 -20.70 -6.62
C PHE A 292 -0.25 -21.87 -5.83
N ASP A 293 0.58 -22.88 -5.56
CA ASP A 293 0.26 -23.96 -4.63
C ASP A 293 0.69 -23.58 -3.21
N VAL A 294 1.81 -22.83 -3.07
CA VAL A 294 2.27 -22.22 -1.81
C VAL A 294 2.71 -20.77 -2.08
N ALA A 295 2.29 -19.84 -1.25
CA ALA A 295 2.78 -18.46 -1.29
C ALA A 295 3.93 -18.27 -0.28
N VAL A 296 4.90 -17.40 -0.61
CA VAL A 296 6.07 -17.19 0.25
C VAL A 296 6.33 -15.73 0.55
N LEU A 297 6.85 -15.45 1.76
CA LEU A 297 7.31 -14.14 2.21
C LEU A 297 8.76 -14.27 2.75
N PRO A 298 9.75 -14.45 1.88
CA PRO A 298 11.14 -14.69 2.26
C PRO A 298 11.88 -13.36 2.47
N TRP A 299 11.49 -12.63 3.50
CA TRP A 299 12.03 -11.31 3.78
C TRP A 299 13.24 -11.37 4.68
N ARG A 300 14.18 -10.45 4.46
CA ARG A 300 15.33 -10.25 5.37
C ARG A 300 14.84 -9.79 6.73
N ILE A 301 15.45 -10.32 7.79
CA ILE A 301 15.16 -9.88 9.17
C ILE A 301 16.04 -8.66 9.45
N ASN A 302 15.42 -7.49 9.57
CA ASN A 302 16.07 -6.24 9.93
C ASN A 302 15.03 -5.24 10.51
N LYS A 303 15.52 -4.15 11.11
CA LYS A 303 14.66 -3.14 11.75
C LYS A 303 13.59 -2.55 10.82
N TRP A 304 13.88 -2.47 9.52
CA TRP A 304 12.92 -1.94 8.55
C TRP A 304 11.79 -2.93 8.26
N THR A 305 12.12 -4.20 8.06
CA THR A 305 11.13 -5.26 7.82
C THR A 305 10.33 -5.59 9.07
N GLU A 306 10.93 -5.52 10.25
CA GLU A 306 10.25 -5.72 11.54
C GLU A 306 9.07 -4.74 11.72
N ALA A 307 9.25 -3.49 11.31
CA ALA A 307 8.21 -2.48 11.33
C ALA A 307 7.30 -2.48 10.08
N ALA A 308 7.44 -3.44 9.17
CA ALA A 308 6.59 -3.52 8.00
C ALA A 308 5.32 -4.33 8.27
N ASN A 309 4.21 -3.92 7.64
CA ASN A 309 2.96 -4.66 7.62
C ASN A 309 2.66 -5.08 6.18
N PRO A 310 3.02 -6.32 5.77
CA PRO A 310 2.88 -6.73 4.37
C PRO A 310 1.44 -7.04 3.98
N ILE A 311 0.82 -6.18 3.19
CA ILE A 311 -0.52 -6.41 2.62
C ILE A 311 -0.64 -7.77 1.91
N LYS A 312 0.48 -8.29 1.36
CA LYS A 312 0.55 -9.58 0.69
C LYS A 312 0.13 -10.76 1.55
N LEU A 313 0.39 -10.67 2.86
CA LEU A 313 -0.08 -11.69 3.80
C LEU A 313 -1.60 -11.86 3.71
N LYS A 314 -2.34 -10.75 3.75
CA LYS A 314 -3.81 -10.75 3.65
C LYS A 314 -4.31 -11.11 2.26
N GLU A 315 -3.59 -10.67 1.22
CA GLU A 315 -3.89 -11.04 -0.17
C GLU A 315 -3.76 -12.55 -0.41
N TYR A 316 -2.69 -13.17 0.10
CA TYR A 316 -2.52 -14.64 0.03
C TYR A 316 -3.56 -15.40 0.86
N LEU A 317 -3.91 -14.89 2.05
CA LEU A 317 -4.96 -15.48 2.88
C LEU A 317 -6.33 -15.38 2.21
N ALA A 318 -6.64 -14.27 1.53
CA ALA A 318 -7.87 -14.10 0.76
C ALA A 318 -7.92 -15.05 -0.45
N LEU A 319 -6.80 -15.34 -1.10
CA LEU A 319 -6.67 -16.40 -2.10
C LEU A 319 -6.78 -17.81 -1.48
N GLY A 320 -6.77 -17.94 -0.15
CA GLY A 320 -6.78 -19.24 0.54
C GLY A 320 -5.45 -19.99 0.47
N LYS A 321 -4.35 -19.35 0.05
CA LYS A 321 -3.07 -20.03 -0.17
C LYS A 321 -2.38 -20.36 1.15
N PRO A 322 -1.76 -21.54 1.28
CA PRO A 322 -0.80 -21.79 2.34
C PRO A 322 0.38 -20.84 2.21
N ILE A 323 0.87 -20.34 3.34
CA ILE A 323 1.92 -19.33 3.38
C ILE A 323 3.10 -19.83 4.20
N VAL A 324 4.31 -19.62 3.66
CA VAL A 324 5.57 -19.80 4.39
C VAL A 324 6.31 -18.48 4.45
N SER A 325 6.74 -18.06 5.63
CA SER A 325 7.37 -16.77 5.87
C SER A 325 8.63 -16.90 6.72
N THR A 326 9.57 -15.99 6.52
CA THR A 326 10.58 -15.71 7.54
C THR A 326 9.96 -14.86 8.65
N PRO A 327 10.47 -14.86 9.92
CA PRO A 327 9.98 -14.04 11.03
C PRO A 327 10.40 -12.56 10.89
N ALA A 328 10.18 -11.97 9.72
CA ALA A 328 10.74 -10.67 9.40
C ALA A 328 9.90 -9.49 9.88
N PHE A 329 8.62 -9.70 10.22
CA PHE A 329 7.70 -8.63 10.64
C PHE A 329 6.83 -9.07 11.82
N SER A 330 6.58 -8.13 12.73
CA SER A 330 5.92 -8.40 14.02
C SER A 330 4.47 -8.91 13.86
N GLU A 331 3.74 -8.45 12.85
CA GLU A 331 2.35 -8.85 12.61
C GLU A 331 2.18 -10.35 12.31
N LEU A 332 3.24 -11.02 11.82
CA LEU A 332 3.22 -12.46 11.54
C LEU A 332 2.78 -13.29 12.74
N GLN A 333 3.12 -12.85 13.95
CA GLN A 333 2.77 -13.53 15.20
C GLN A 333 1.26 -13.77 15.35
N SER A 334 0.44 -12.87 14.80
CA SER A 334 -1.02 -13.00 14.82
C SER A 334 -1.58 -14.07 13.87
N TYR A 335 -0.73 -14.69 13.05
CA TYR A 335 -1.12 -15.63 12.00
C TYR A 335 -0.40 -16.99 12.06
N LEU A 336 0.40 -17.26 13.10
CA LEU A 336 1.18 -18.49 13.22
C LEU A 336 0.32 -19.78 13.31
N ASP A 337 -0.97 -19.65 13.57
CA ASP A 337 -1.93 -20.76 13.53
C ASP A 337 -2.33 -21.20 12.09
N ILE A 338 -1.99 -20.39 11.07
CA ILE A 338 -2.33 -20.60 9.65
C ILE A 338 -1.18 -20.32 8.68
N VAL A 339 -0.04 -19.83 9.19
CA VAL A 339 1.18 -19.51 8.42
C VAL A 339 2.34 -20.30 9.02
N CYS A 340 3.17 -20.90 8.18
CA CYS A 340 4.39 -21.57 8.63
C CYS A 340 5.55 -20.58 8.66
N GLU A 341 6.28 -20.53 9.79
CA GLU A 341 7.46 -19.67 9.97
C GLU A 341 8.74 -20.51 9.96
N ALA A 342 9.77 -20.05 9.26
CA ALA A 342 11.07 -20.68 9.22
C ALA A 342 12.22 -19.68 9.03
N THR A 343 13.37 -19.97 9.63
CA THR A 343 14.56 -19.10 9.61
C THR A 343 15.70 -19.63 8.77
N THR A 344 15.76 -20.95 8.54
CA THR A 344 16.78 -21.57 7.69
C THR A 344 16.21 -21.98 6.34
N PRO A 345 17.00 -22.06 5.27
CA PRO A 345 16.53 -22.57 3.97
C PRO A 345 15.97 -23.99 4.06
N GLU A 346 16.54 -24.84 4.88
CA GLU A 346 16.14 -26.23 5.08
C GLU A 346 14.77 -26.34 5.75
N ASP A 347 14.56 -25.60 6.84
CA ASP A 347 13.26 -25.54 7.51
C ASP A 347 12.19 -24.91 6.63
N PHE A 348 12.57 -23.86 5.88
CA PHE A 348 11.67 -23.18 4.95
C PHE A 348 11.23 -24.12 3.82
N ALA A 349 12.15 -24.91 3.27
CA ALA A 349 11.83 -25.95 2.28
C ALA A 349 10.94 -27.05 2.88
N GLY A 350 11.20 -27.47 4.13
CA GLY A 350 10.34 -28.38 4.88
C GLY A 350 8.91 -27.84 5.07
N CYS A 351 8.80 -26.55 5.45
CA CYS A 351 7.51 -25.85 5.56
C CYS A 351 6.77 -25.81 4.21
N ILE A 352 7.45 -25.56 3.09
CA ILE A 352 6.82 -25.56 1.76
C ILE A 352 6.24 -26.93 1.44
N LYS A 353 7.00 -28.01 1.62
CA LYS A 353 6.51 -29.38 1.37
C LYS A 353 5.30 -29.73 2.22
N LYS A 354 5.37 -29.41 3.52
CA LYS A 354 4.28 -29.63 4.46
C LYS A 354 3.05 -28.82 4.08
N ALA A 355 3.22 -27.52 3.83
CA ALA A 355 2.13 -26.62 3.47
C ALA A 355 1.43 -27.03 2.16
N HIS A 356 2.18 -27.57 1.20
CA HIS A 356 1.62 -28.09 -0.04
C HIS A 356 0.83 -29.40 0.21
N SER A 357 1.43 -30.38 0.94
CA SER A 357 0.84 -31.70 1.13
C SER A 357 -0.39 -31.72 2.04
N GLU A 358 -0.43 -30.83 3.05
CA GLU A 358 -1.50 -30.74 4.05
C GLU A 358 -2.65 -29.82 3.60
N ASN A 359 -2.50 -29.09 2.47
CA ASN A 359 -3.50 -28.12 2.04
C ASN A 359 -4.82 -28.80 1.66
N ASN A 360 -5.93 -28.32 2.20
CA ASN A 360 -7.27 -28.84 1.97
C ASN A 360 -8.32 -27.72 2.03
N ALA A 361 -9.57 -28.05 1.67
CA ALA A 361 -10.66 -27.08 1.61
C ALA A 361 -10.97 -26.41 2.96
N GLU A 362 -10.79 -27.10 4.06
CA GLU A 362 -11.01 -26.53 5.41
C GLU A 362 -9.98 -25.46 5.75
N LEU A 363 -8.70 -25.72 5.46
CA LEU A 363 -7.62 -24.76 5.64
C LEU A 363 -7.76 -23.55 4.72
N VAL A 364 -8.19 -23.75 3.48
CA VAL A 364 -8.52 -22.66 2.56
C VAL A 364 -9.61 -21.78 3.14
N ARG A 365 -10.71 -22.37 3.65
CA ARG A 365 -11.79 -21.63 4.28
C ARG A 365 -11.29 -20.87 5.53
N LYS A 366 -10.54 -21.52 6.42
CA LYS A 366 -9.98 -20.90 7.63
C LYS A 366 -9.13 -19.65 7.32
N ARG A 367 -8.27 -19.73 6.28
CA ARG A 367 -7.44 -18.60 5.83
C ARG A 367 -8.29 -17.44 5.33
N ARG A 368 -9.30 -17.70 4.52
CA ARG A 368 -10.22 -16.68 4.00
C ARG A 368 -11.03 -16.02 5.11
N GLU A 369 -11.59 -16.79 6.01
CA GLU A 369 -12.37 -16.30 7.17
C GLU A 369 -11.52 -15.37 8.05
N ARG A 370 -10.23 -15.66 8.23
CA ARG A 370 -9.31 -14.83 9.02
C ARG A 370 -9.22 -13.39 8.51
N VAL A 371 -9.37 -13.14 7.22
CA VAL A 371 -9.22 -11.82 6.61
C VAL A 371 -10.53 -11.25 6.03
N ALA A 372 -11.63 -11.98 6.11
CA ALA A 372 -12.93 -11.55 5.58
C ALA A 372 -13.38 -10.19 6.14
N GLN A 373 -13.16 -9.96 7.43
CA GLN A 373 -13.49 -8.70 8.12
C GLN A 373 -12.45 -7.59 7.92
N SER A 374 -11.34 -7.89 7.25
CA SER A 374 -10.26 -6.94 6.94
C SER A 374 -10.40 -6.35 5.54
N SER A 375 -11.61 -6.24 5.00
CA SER A 375 -11.83 -5.61 3.70
C SER A 375 -11.53 -4.10 3.74
N TRP A 376 -11.14 -3.52 2.61
CA TRP A 376 -10.97 -2.07 2.52
C TRP A 376 -12.28 -1.31 2.79
N GLU A 377 -13.42 -1.90 2.49
CA GLU A 377 -14.75 -1.37 2.80
C GLU A 377 -14.92 -1.22 4.32
N SER A 378 -14.68 -2.30 5.07
CA SER A 378 -14.76 -2.28 6.55
C SER A 378 -13.77 -1.28 7.16
N LYS A 379 -12.53 -1.20 6.62
CA LYS A 379 -11.52 -0.24 7.10
C LYS A 379 -11.93 1.21 6.82
N ALA A 380 -12.48 1.49 5.65
CA ALA A 380 -12.96 2.83 5.30
C ALA A 380 -14.18 3.23 6.14
N GLU A 381 -15.13 2.32 6.36
CA GLU A 381 -16.27 2.57 7.23
C GLU A 381 -15.85 2.87 8.67
N LEU A 382 -14.98 2.03 9.24
CA LEU A 382 -14.43 2.25 10.56
C LEU A 382 -13.77 3.62 10.69
N MET A 383 -12.95 4.00 9.69
CA MET A 383 -12.24 5.28 9.68
C MET A 383 -13.20 6.46 9.58
N LEU A 384 -14.20 6.39 8.69
CA LEU A 384 -15.20 7.45 8.55
C LEU A 384 -16.02 7.60 9.83
N ARG A 385 -16.49 6.50 10.44
CA ARG A 385 -17.24 6.54 11.70
C ARG A 385 -16.40 7.14 12.83
N THR A 386 -15.10 6.84 12.89
CA THR A 386 -14.19 7.41 13.88
C THR A 386 -13.95 8.91 13.65
N LEU A 387 -13.75 9.31 12.38
CA LEU A 387 -13.54 10.71 12.03
C LEU A 387 -14.75 11.59 12.33
N PHE A 388 -15.95 11.08 12.12
CA PHE A 388 -17.20 11.82 12.28
C PHE A 388 -17.99 11.41 13.54
N ALA A 389 -17.33 10.78 14.52
CA ALA A 389 -17.94 10.44 15.81
C ALA A 389 -18.57 11.67 16.47
N GLY A 390 -19.83 11.55 16.91
CA GLY A 390 -20.61 12.66 17.47
C GLY A 390 -21.28 13.59 16.44
N GLN A 391 -21.17 13.32 15.16
CA GLN A 391 -21.79 14.08 14.05
C GLN A 391 -22.87 13.19 13.39
N GLU A 392 -24.09 13.20 13.93
CA GLU A 392 -25.16 12.26 13.51
C GLU A 392 -25.58 12.38 12.04
N SER A 393 -25.58 13.61 11.51
CA SER A 393 -25.93 13.88 10.12
C SER A 393 -24.93 13.22 9.16
N GLU A 394 -23.63 13.38 9.44
CA GLU A 394 -22.56 12.79 8.66
C GLU A 394 -22.52 11.27 8.78
N LEU A 395 -22.72 10.72 9.98
CA LEU A 395 -22.80 9.28 10.21
C LEU A 395 -23.97 8.63 9.46
N LYS A 396 -25.13 9.31 9.37
CA LYS A 396 -26.25 8.84 8.58
C LYS A 396 -25.92 8.83 7.09
N MET A 397 -25.34 9.91 6.57
CA MET A 397 -24.90 9.98 5.15
C MET A 397 -23.89 8.90 4.79
N ILE A 398 -22.90 8.65 5.65
CA ILE A 398 -21.92 7.58 5.48
C ILE A 398 -22.62 6.23 5.38
N THR A 399 -23.54 5.95 6.30
CA THR A 399 -24.28 4.67 6.34
C THR A 399 -25.12 4.47 5.09
N ASP A 400 -25.81 5.51 4.62
CA ASP A 400 -26.66 5.44 3.44
C ASP A 400 -25.87 5.29 2.14
N ALA A 401 -24.70 5.94 2.04
CA ALA A 401 -23.81 5.84 0.88
C ALA A 401 -23.19 4.43 0.78
N LEU A 402 -22.72 3.87 1.89
CA LEU A 402 -22.08 2.55 1.91
C LEU A 402 -23.08 1.40 1.65
N LYS A 403 -24.37 1.58 1.99
CA LYS A 403 -25.42 0.60 1.69
C LYS A 403 -25.82 0.54 0.21
N ARG A 404 -25.76 1.65 -0.52
CA ARG A 404 -26.15 1.70 -1.94
C ARG A 404 -25.24 0.83 -2.81
N ASP A 405 -23.96 0.76 -2.51
CA ASP A 405 -23.01 -0.04 -3.28
C ASP A 405 -23.11 -1.56 -3.04
N GLY A 406 -23.71 -1.99 -1.91
CA GLY A 406 -24.02 -3.41 -1.67
C GLY A 406 -25.22 -3.92 -2.49
N ALA A 407 -26.01 -3.03 -3.07
CA ALA A 407 -27.17 -3.37 -3.90
C ALA A 407 -26.86 -3.40 -5.42
N ASP A 408 -25.82 -2.68 -5.85
CA ASP A 408 -25.43 -2.59 -7.28
C ASP A 408 -24.32 -3.63 -7.66
N GLY A 409 -23.91 -4.48 -6.74
CA GLY A 409 -22.89 -5.51 -6.90
C GLY A 409 -23.42 -6.96 -7.04
N CYS A 410 -24.73 -7.14 -7.32
CA CYS A 410 -25.33 -8.45 -7.60
C CYS A 410 -25.62 -8.60 -9.10
#